data_e7e0ef67daf2a026ea3fc43ec3308108
#
_entry.id   e7e0ef67daf2a026ea3fc43ec3308108
#
_cell.length_a   1.000
_cell.length_b   1.000
_cell.length_c   1.000
_cell.angle_alpha   90.00
_cell.angle_beta   90.00
_cell.angle_gamma   90.00
#
_symmetry.space_group_name_H-M   'P 1'
#
loop_
_entity.id
_entity.type
_entity.pdbx_description
1 polymer ?
#
loop_
_entity_poly.entity_id
_entity_poly.type
_entity_poly.pdbx_seq_one_letter_code
_entity_poly.pdbx_strand_id
1 'polypeptide(L)'
;MNARYDFGRNWSELAARFEAEHLDRACEDLGRLAGDLNGMTFLDIGCGSGLHSAAALRLGAAKVTALDYDADCVETTRAVLSRFAPDADWTVERADILDRSSLPTGTFDVVYSWGVLHHTGDMWTAIANAAGLVGRSGRLGIAIYLKTPLCGLWTVEKRFYASHRWVRPPIKAVFVSAYMVARTLRHRDPISFVRNYRARRGMEFLADVDDWLGGYPYQSALASELERTVENLGFRTDRRFNVLPGVGLFGTGCGEWCFERIDL
;
A
#
# COMPACT_ATOMS: atom_id res chain seq x y z
N MET A 1 -12.69 -10.29 19.30
CA MET A 1 -11.57 -9.47 18.82
C MET A 1 -11.33 -9.82 17.37
N ASN A 2 -11.52 -8.88 16.46
CA ASN A 2 -11.19 -9.12 15.04
C ASN A 2 -9.68 -9.29 14.92
N ALA A 3 -9.24 -10.46 14.44
CA ALA A 3 -7.85 -10.70 14.16
C ALA A 3 -7.41 -9.73 13.07
N ARG A 4 -6.53 -8.79 13.41
CA ARG A 4 -5.88 -7.90 12.46
C ARG A 4 -4.38 -8.15 12.54
N TYR A 5 -3.70 -8.20 11.41
CA TYR A 5 -2.25 -8.38 11.39
C TYR A 5 -1.56 -7.09 11.81
N ASP A 6 -0.52 -7.23 12.63
CA ASP A 6 0.31 -6.13 13.11
C ASP A 6 1.43 -5.87 12.08
N PHE A 7 1.25 -4.83 11.28
CA PHE A 7 2.22 -4.41 10.27
C PHE A 7 3.30 -3.47 10.84
N GLY A 8 2.97 -2.74 11.93
CA GLY A 8 3.78 -1.62 12.42
C GLY A 8 5.21 -2.02 12.78
N ARG A 9 5.38 -3.17 13.44
CA ARG A 9 6.70 -3.66 13.84
C ARG A 9 7.63 -3.92 12.65
N ASN A 10 7.12 -4.53 11.58
CA ASN A 10 7.92 -4.82 10.39
C ASN A 10 8.35 -3.53 9.69
N TRP A 11 7.45 -2.54 9.63
CA TRP A 11 7.73 -1.26 8.99
C TRP A 11 8.76 -0.43 9.76
N SER A 12 8.77 -0.47 11.10
CA SER A 12 9.75 0.26 11.91
C SER A 12 11.18 -0.30 11.76
N GLU A 13 11.33 -1.63 11.74
CA GLU A 13 12.61 -2.28 11.50
C GLU A 13 13.15 -2.00 10.08
N LEU A 14 12.26 -1.92 9.10
CA LEU A 14 12.61 -1.59 7.72
C LEU A 14 13.03 -0.13 7.57
N ALA A 15 12.25 0.80 8.13
CA ALA A 15 12.47 2.24 8.01
C ALA A 15 13.83 2.69 8.59
N ALA A 16 14.29 2.02 9.66
CA ALA A 16 15.61 2.28 10.25
C ALA A 16 16.77 2.06 9.25
N ARG A 17 16.52 1.28 8.19
CA ARG A 17 17.52 0.90 7.16
C ARG A 17 17.35 1.65 5.85
N PHE A 18 16.44 2.63 5.76
CA PHE A 18 16.27 3.39 4.53
C PHE A 18 17.51 4.24 4.23
N GLU A 19 17.90 4.23 2.97
CA GLU A 19 18.98 5.02 2.39
C GLU A 19 18.42 5.87 1.24
N ALA A 20 19.22 6.76 0.69
CA ALA A 20 18.81 7.66 -0.39
C ALA A 20 18.26 6.90 -1.61
N GLU A 21 18.82 5.72 -1.93
CA GLU A 21 18.36 4.88 -3.05
C GLU A 21 16.92 4.38 -2.88
N HIS A 22 16.48 4.12 -1.64
CA HIS A 22 15.09 3.71 -1.37
C HIS A 22 14.13 4.87 -1.64
N LEU A 23 14.54 6.08 -1.24
CA LEU A 23 13.76 7.29 -1.49
C LEU A 23 13.73 7.64 -2.99
N ASP A 24 14.84 7.50 -3.71
CA ASP A 24 14.89 7.72 -5.16
C ASP A 24 13.90 6.80 -5.90
N ARG A 25 13.88 5.52 -5.54
CA ARG A 25 12.93 4.56 -6.12
C ARG A 25 11.49 4.89 -5.76
N ALA A 26 11.22 5.28 -4.50
CA ALA A 26 9.88 5.70 -4.09
C ALA A 26 9.42 6.93 -4.86
N CYS A 27 10.33 7.87 -5.18
CA CYS A 27 10.03 9.02 -6.05
C CYS A 27 9.66 8.58 -7.48
N GLU A 28 10.40 7.60 -8.05
CA GLU A 28 10.08 7.06 -9.39
C GLU A 28 8.70 6.40 -9.41
N ASP A 29 8.41 5.52 -8.43
CA ASP A 29 7.15 4.79 -8.36
C ASP A 29 5.97 5.73 -8.10
N LEU A 30 6.12 6.67 -7.16
CA LEU A 30 5.09 7.66 -6.85
C LEU A 30 4.85 8.62 -8.01
N GLY A 31 5.91 9.16 -8.64
CA GLY A 31 5.80 10.04 -9.80
C GLY A 31 5.14 9.35 -11.00
N ARG A 32 5.44 8.06 -11.22
CA ARG A 32 4.80 7.25 -12.25
C ARG A 32 3.29 7.13 -12.02
N LEU A 33 2.87 6.90 -10.78
CA LEU A 33 1.45 6.69 -10.44
C LEU A 33 0.71 8.01 -10.26
N ALA A 34 1.21 8.90 -9.40
CA ALA A 34 0.52 10.13 -9.01
C ALA A 34 0.80 11.33 -9.95
N GLY A 35 1.88 11.28 -10.76
CA GLY A 35 2.28 12.36 -11.65
C GLY A 35 3.02 13.49 -10.93
N ASP A 36 2.92 14.69 -11.48
CA ASP A 36 3.54 15.88 -10.89
C ASP A 36 2.88 16.22 -9.54
N LEU A 37 3.71 16.47 -8.53
CA LEU A 37 3.28 16.85 -7.17
C LEU A 37 3.72 18.25 -6.77
N ASN A 38 4.40 18.98 -7.67
CA ASN A 38 4.98 20.27 -7.35
C ASN A 38 3.90 21.28 -6.91
N GLY A 39 4.06 21.83 -5.72
CA GLY A 39 3.15 22.79 -5.12
C GLY A 39 1.80 22.23 -4.65
N MET A 40 1.61 20.91 -4.69
CA MET A 40 0.34 20.25 -4.35
C MET A 40 0.27 19.86 -2.89
N THR A 41 -0.94 19.79 -2.34
CA THR A 41 -1.28 19.16 -1.08
C THR A 41 -1.45 17.66 -1.28
N PHE A 42 -0.76 16.86 -0.48
CA PHE A 42 -0.73 15.40 -0.61
C PHE A 42 -1.23 14.73 0.66
N LEU A 43 -2.16 13.78 0.52
CA LEU A 43 -2.64 12.94 1.61
C LEU A 43 -2.20 11.50 1.37
N ASP A 44 -1.45 10.93 2.32
CA ASP A 44 -1.01 9.53 2.33
C ASP A 44 -1.85 8.72 3.33
N ILE A 45 -2.72 7.84 2.84
CA ILE A 45 -3.62 7.02 3.67
C ILE A 45 -3.01 5.63 3.83
N GLY A 46 -2.66 5.28 5.08
CA GLY A 46 -1.92 4.08 5.42
C GLY A 46 -0.44 4.25 5.11
N CYS A 47 0.16 5.29 5.67
CA CYS A 47 1.53 5.72 5.35
C CYS A 47 2.63 4.72 5.75
N GLY A 48 2.34 3.78 6.66
CA GLY A 48 3.21 2.67 7.02
C GLY A 48 4.62 3.11 7.45
N SER A 49 5.59 2.93 6.56
CA SER A 49 6.98 3.35 6.79
C SER A 49 7.26 4.83 6.53
N GLY A 50 6.33 5.58 5.94
CA GLY A 50 6.50 6.99 5.57
C GLY A 50 7.34 7.26 4.33
N LEU A 51 7.78 6.22 3.61
CA LEU A 51 8.68 6.39 2.48
C LEU A 51 8.02 7.14 1.31
N HIS A 52 6.75 6.85 0.99
CA HIS A 52 6.01 7.57 -0.05
C HIS A 52 5.66 9.00 0.38
N SER A 53 5.38 9.23 1.67
CA SER A 53 5.21 10.58 2.21
C SER A 53 6.48 11.42 2.04
N ALA A 54 7.67 10.85 2.34
CA ALA A 54 8.96 11.51 2.10
C ALA A 54 9.23 11.73 0.60
N ALA A 55 8.85 10.77 -0.24
CA ALA A 55 8.96 10.89 -1.69
C ALA A 55 8.08 12.02 -2.24
N ALA A 56 6.85 12.19 -1.72
CA ALA A 56 5.96 13.28 -2.13
C ALA A 56 6.57 14.65 -1.83
N LEU A 57 7.15 14.85 -0.65
CA LEU A 57 7.88 16.08 -0.31
C LEU A 57 9.07 16.32 -1.23
N ARG A 58 9.84 15.29 -1.51
CA ARG A 58 10.99 15.38 -2.42
C ARG A 58 10.59 15.69 -3.87
N LEU A 59 9.41 15.27 -4.29
CA LEU A 59 8.80 15.60 -5.59
C LEU A 59 8.13 16.98 -5.61
N GLY A 60 8.26 17.76 -4.53
CA GLY A 60 7.82 19.15 -4.48
C GLY A 60 6.42 19.36 -3.93
N ALA A 61 5.79 18.37 -3.27
CA ALA A 61 4.52 18.59 -2.59
C ALA A 61 4.67 19.75 -1.57
N ALA A 62 3.76 20.70 -1.62
CA ALA A 62 3.78 21.86 -0.73
C ALA A 62 3.46 21.48 0.71
N LYS A 63 2.62 20.47 0.89
CA LYS A 63 2.25 19.93 2.19
C LYS A 63 1.91 18.45 2.08
N VAL A 64 2.38 17.66 3.05
CA VAL A 64 2.02 16.24 3.20
C VAL A 64 1.25 16.03 4.50
N THR A 65 0.10 15.39 4.41
CA THR A 65 -0.61 14.82 5.56
C THR A 65 -0.55 13.31 5.43
N ALA A 66 -0.01 12.63 6.43
CA ALA A 66 0.14 11.18 6.46
C ALA A 66 -0.74 10.59 7.56
N LEU A 67 -1.52 9.58 7.23
CA LEU A 67 -2.44 8.92 8.15
C LEU A 67 -2.12 7.43 8.23
N ASP A 68 -2.17 6.88 9.43
CA ASP A 68 -2.20 5.43 9.63
C ASP A 68 -3.10 5.05 10.80
N TYR A 69 -3.68 3.85 10.73
CA TYR A 69 -4.43 3.28 11.84
C TYR A 69 -3.53 2.81 12.98
N ASP A 70 -2.33 2.32 12.62
CA ASP A 70 -1.34 1.76 13.54
C ASP A 70 -0.45 2.88 14.12
N ALA A 71 -0.39 2.95 15.44
CA ALA A 71 0.42 3.95 16.15
C ALA A 71 1.92 3.79 15.86
N ASP A 72 2.42 2.56 15.70
CA ASP A 72 3.83 2.30 15.41
C ASP A 72 4.20 2.78 14.00
N CYS A 73 3.27 2.67 13.03
CA CYS A 73 3.42 3.25 11.69
C CYS A 73 3.46 4.79 11.75
N VAL A 74 2.62 5.41 12.57
CA VAL A 74 2.62 6.86 12.78
C VAL A 74 3.96 7.35 13.30
N GLU A 75 4.51 6.71 14.33
CA GLU A 75 5.82 7.07 14.89
C GLU A 75 6.96 6.80 13.91
N THR A 76 6.90 5.70 13.17
CA THR A 76 7.86 5.35 12.12
C THR A 76 7.87 6.41 11.02
N THR A 77 6.68 6.81 10.54
CA THR A 77 6.55 7.86 9.51
C THR A 77 7.10 9.19 10.01
N ARG A 78 6.83 9.59 11.26
CA ARG A 78 7.42 10.81 11.86
C ARG A 78 8.94 10.77 11.86
N ALA A 79 9.53 9.65 12.25
CA ALA A 79 10.98 9.47 12.25
C ALA A 79 11.58 9.58 10.84
N VAL A 80 10.94 8.97 9.85
CA VAL A 80 11.38 9.03 8.45
C VAL A 80 11.26 10.45 7.88
N LEU A 81 10.15 11.14 8.11
CA LEU A 81 9.97 12.53 7.63
C LEU A 81 10.94 13.50 8.32
N SER A 82 11.15 13.35 9.64
CA SER A 82 12.16 14.16 10.36
C SER A 82 13.57 13.95 9.81
N ARG A 83 13.90 12.77 9.30
CA ARG A 83 15.20 12.43 8.73
C ARG A 83 15.38 12.94 7.31
N PHE A 84 14.37 12.76 6.44
CA PHE A 84 14.51 13.01 5.01
C PHE A 84 13.93 14.36 4.55
N ALA A 85 13.07 14.97 5.36
CA ALA A 85 12.40 16.24 5.05
C ALA A 85 12.16 17.08 6.31
N PRO A 86 13.21 17.41 7.13
CA PRO A 86 13.05 18.06 8.43
C PRO A 86 12.41 19.47 8.35
N ASP A 87 12.65 20.19 7.26
CA ASP A 87 12.21 21.59 7.09
C ASP A 87 10.93 21.71 6.23
N ALA A 88 10.33 20.58 5.81
CA ALA A 88 9.14 20.60 4.98
C ALA A 88 7.85 20.70 5.82
N ASP A 89 6.74 21.10 5.19
CA ASP A 89 5.42 21.14 5.84
C ASP A 89 4.76 19.77 5.78
N TRP A 90 4.74 19.08 6.91
CA TRP A 90 4.08 17.78 7.03
C TRP A 90 3.41 17.57 8.39
N THR A 91 2.36 16.77 8.38
CA THR A 91 1.68 16.28 9.58
C THR A 91 1.51 14.77 9.49
N VAL A 92 1.62 14.08 10.63
CA VAL A 92 1.38 12.63 10.73
C VAL A 92 0.41 12.39 11.87
N GLU A 93 -0.73 11.77 11.56
CA GLU A 93 -1.81 11.57 12.52
C GLU A 93 -2.29 10.12 12.50
N ARG A 94 -2.78 9.67 13.66
CA ARG A 94 -3.45 8.40 13.75
C ARG A 94 -4.91 8.56 13.33
N ALA A 95 -5.35 7.82 12.30
CA ALA A 95 -6.73 7.87 11.82
C ALA A 95 -7.19 6.51 11.28
N ASP A 96 -8.49 6.25 11.36
CA ASP A 96 -9.13 5.12 10.69
C ASP A 96 -9.88 5.62 9.47
N ILE A 97 -9.50 5.16 8.28
CA ILE A 97 -10.17 5.55 7.02
C ILE A 97 -11.67 5.17 7.01
N LEU A 98 -12.09 4.24 7.84
CA LEU A 98 -13.50 3.88 7.98
C LEU A 98 -14.26 4.81 8.94
N ASP A 99 -13.57 5.52 9.81
CA ASP A 99 -14.16 6.51 10.72
C ASP A 99 -13.98 7.93 10.20
N ARG A 100 -15.02 8.46 9.54
CA ARG A 100 -14.99 9.81 8.95
C ARG A 100 -14.71 10.92 9.96
N SER A 101 -15.00 10.69 11.23
CA SER A 101 -14.76 11.70 12.28
C SER A 101 -13.28 11.82 12.65
N SER A 102 -12.48 10.80 12.34
CA SER A 102 -11.03 10.79 12.54
C SER A 102 -10.24 11.35 11.35
N LEU A 103 -10.92 11.61 10.21
CA LEU A 103 -10.26 12.08 8.99
C LEU A 103 -10.09 13.61 8.98
N PRO A 104 -9.07 14.13 8.27
CA PRO A 104 -8.87 15.57 8.13
C PRO A 104 -10.10 16.26 7.54
N THR A 105 -10.33 17.48 7.99
CA THR A 105 -11.34 18.35 7.38
C THR A 105 -10.75 19.05 6.15
N GLY A 106 -11.50 19.06 5.07
CA GLY A 106 -11.05 19.66 3.80
C GLY A 106 -10.67 18.63 2.74
N THR A 107 -10.05 19.09 1.68
CA THR A 107 -9.68 18.26 0.53
C THR A 107 -8.22 18.49 0.13
N PHE A 108 -7.67 17.52 -0.62
CA PHE A 108 -6.28 17.50 -1.07
C PHE A 108 -6.21 17.42 -2.59
N ASP A 109 -5.15 17.98 -3.17
CA ASP A 109 -4.92 17.90 -4.61
C ASP A 109 -4.58 16.46 -5.03
N VAL A 110 -3.90 15.70 -4.17
CA VAL A 110 -3.61 14.29 -4.38
C VAL A 110 -3.92 13.51 -3.11
N VAL A 111 -4.78 12.49 -3.23
CA VAL A 111 -5.03 11.48 -2.20
C VAL A 111 -4.41 10.17 -2.68
N TYR A 112 -3.58 9.58 -1.85
CA TYR A 112 -2.81 8.39 -2.17
C TYR A 112 -3.02 7.29 -1.13
N SER A 113 -3.14 6.05 -1.58
CA SER A 113 -3.20 4.88 -0.69
C SER A 113 -2.70 3.64 -1.42
N TRP A 114 -1.51 3.17 -1.11
CA TRP A 114 -0.90 2.04 -1.79
C TRP A 114 -0.85 0.81 -0.90
N GLY A 115 -1.60 -0.23 -1.27
CA GLY A 115 -1.55 -1.52 -0.57
C GLY A 115 -2.35 -1.57 0.75
N VAL A 116 -3.29 -0.66 1.00
CA VAL A 116 -3.92 -0.46 2.31
C VAL A 116 -5.43 -0.70 2.32
N LEU A 117 -6.19 -0.07 1.41
CA LEU A 117 -7.65 0.00 1.51
C LEU A 117 -8.32 -1.38 1.52
N HIS A 118 -7.71 -2.37 0.90
CA HIS A 118 -8.19 -3.76 0.86
C HIS A 118 -7.89 -4.57 2.15
N HIS A 119 -7.21 -3.94 3.13
CA HIS A 119 -6.94 -4.49 4.46
C HIS A 119 -7.77 -3.84 5.58
N THR A 120 -8.69 -2.96 5.23
CA THR A 120 -9.52 -2.23 6.22
C THR A 120 -10.66 -3.06 6.79
N GLY A 121 -11.12 -4.06 6.05
CA GLY A 121 -12.31 -4.87 6.37
C GLY A 121 -13.58 -4.39 5.67
N ASP A 122 -13.59 -3.14 5.17
CA ASP A 122 -14.60 -2.59 4.28
C ASP A 122 -13.95 -1.71 3.21
N MET A 123 -13.38 -2.38 2.21
CA MET A 123 -12.61 -1.75 1.14
C MET A 123 -13.41 -0.69 0.37
N TRP A 124 -14.70 -0.95 0.12
CA TRP A 124 -15.52 -0.03 -0.67
C TRP A 124 -15.84 1.26 0.08
N THR A 125 -16.15 1.16 1.36
CA THR A 125 -16.30 2.34 2.24
C THR A 125 -14.99 3.10 2.37
N ALA A 126 -13.85 2.40 2.51
CA ALA A 126 -12.53 3.02 2.57
C ALA A 126 -12.19 3.79 1.27
N ILE A 127 -12.47 3.21 0.09
CA ILE A 127 -12.29 3.87 -1.21
C ILE A 127 -13.20 5.10 -1.33
N ALA A 128 -14.48 5.00 -0.93
CA ALA A 128 -15.41 6.12 -0.98
C ALA A 128 -14.99 7.26 -0.05
N ASN A 129 -14.49 6.96 1.15
CA ASN A 129 -13.98 7.95 2.08
C ASN A 129 -12.71 8.62 1.54
N ALA A 130 -11.76 7.86 0.98
CA ALA A 130 -10.57 8.40 0.34
C ALA A 130 -10.94 9.31 -0.86
N ALA A 131 -11.87 8.88 -1.71
CA ALA A 131 -12.38 9.67 -2.83
C ALA A 131 -13.02 10.98 -2.36
N GLY A 132 -13.73 10.96 -1.22
CA GLY A 132 -14.34 12.15 -0.63
C GLY A 132 -13.35 13.23 -0.17
N LEU A 133 -12.07 12.86 0.04
CA LEU A 133 -11.00 13.77 0.44
C LEU A 133 -10.24 14.39 -0.75
N VAL A 134 -10.54 13.98 -1.98
CA VAL A 134 -9.94 14.55 -3.18
C VAL A 134 -10.61 15.89 -3.49
N GLY A 135 -9.81 16.92 -3.74
CA GLY A 135 -10.28 18.27 -4.13
C GLY A 135 -10.81 18.31 -5.57
N ARG A 136 -11.30 19.50 -5.98
CA ARG A 136 -11.66 19.75 -7.38
C ARG A 136 -10.43 19.57 -8.27
N SER A 137 -10.62 18.93 -9.42
CA SER A 137 -9.52 18.60 -10.36
C SER A 137 -8.37 17.82 -9.72
N GLY A 138 -8.60 17.25 -8.52
CA GLY A 138 -7.61 16.48 -7.79
C GLY A 138 -7.53 15.05 -8.28
N ARG A 139 -6.56 14.30 -7.73
CA ARG A 139 -6.25 12.92 -8.14
C ARG A 139 -6.36 11.94 -6.96
N LEU A 140 -6.84 10.73 -7.26
CA LEU A 140 -6.87 9.60 -6.36
C LEU A 140 -5.92 8.52 -6.90
N GLY A 141 -4.78 8.33 -6.22
CA GLY A 141 -3.82 7.26 -6.51
C GLY A 141 -4.05 6.08 -5.56
N ILE A 142 -4.43 4.92 -6.06
CA ILE A 142 -4.64 3.74 -5.22
C ILE A 142 -4.02 2.49 -5.80
N ALA A 143 -3.59 1.59 -4.90
CA ALA A 143 -3.20 0.23 -5.27
C ALA A 143 -3.95 -0.77 -4.39
N ILE A 144 -4.63 -1.73 -5.03
CA ILE A 144 -5.39 -2.78 -4.34
C ILE A 144 -5.14 -4.15 -4.96
N TYR A 145 -5.39 -5.20 -4.19
CA TYR A 145 -5.31 -6.57 -4.70
C TYR A 145 -6.35 -6.87 -5.78
N LEU A 146 -5.86 -7.45 -6.89
CA LEU A 146 -6.72 -7.92 -7.97
C LEU A 146 -7.38 -9.25 -7.60
N LYS A 147 -8.65 -9.38 -7.95
CA LYS A 147 -9.41 -10.62 -7.75
C LYS A 147 -8.90 -11.72 -8.68
N THR A 148 -8.55 -12.85 -8.10
CA THR A 148 -8.13 -14.06 -8.80
C THR A 148 -9.00 -15.25 -8.36
N PRO A 149 -9.01 -16.38 -9.10
CA PRO A 149 -9.78 -17.56 -8.70
C PRO A 149 -9.46 -18.08 -7.30
N LEU A 150 -8.24 -17.87 -6.82
CA LEU A 150 -7.78 -18.38 -5.52
C LEU A 150 -7.95 -17.39 -4.35
N CYS A 151 -8.53 -16.21 -4.56
CA CYS A 151 -8.73 -15.22 -3.50
C CYS A 151 -9.52 -15.76 -2.30
N GLY A 152 -10.54 -16.61 -2.54
CA GLY A 152 -11.30 -17.23 -1.45
C GLY A 152 -10.43 -18.12 -0.56
N LEU A 153 -9.52 -18.90 -1.14
CA LEU A 153 -8.55 -19.72 -0.40
C LEU A 153 -7.60 -18.82 0.42
N TRP A 154 -7.07 -17.77 -0.21
CA TRP A 154 -6.19 -16.82 0.46
C TRP A 154 -6.86 -16.06 1.61
N THR A 155 -8.15 -15.75 1.51
CA THR A 155 -8.91 -15.14 2.61
C THR A 155 -8.94 -16.05 3.85
N VAL A 156 -9.18 -17.34 3.64
CA VAL A 156 -9.20 -18.34 4.73
C VAL A 156 -7.81 -18.51 5.32
N GLU A 157 -6.78 -18.65 4.47
CA GLU A 157 -5.38 -18.81 4.90
C GLU A 157 -4.93 -17.60 5.74
N LYS A 158 -5.10 -16.38 5.23
CA LYS A 158 -4.69 -15.15 5.92
C LYS A 158 -5.39 -14.97 7.27
N ARG A 159 -6.69 -15.27 7.34
CA ARG A 159 -7.43 -15.24 8.59
C ARG A 159 -6.82 -16.22 9.60
N PHE A 160 -6.49 -17.43 9.16
CA PHE A 160 -5.89 -18.46 10.01
C PHE A 160 -4.47 -18.07 10.45
N TYR A 161 -3.64 -17.60 9.53
CA TYR A 161 -2.30 -17.11 9.78
C TYR A 161 -2.26 -15.93 10.77
N ALA A 162 -3.16 -14.95 10.59
CA ALA A 162 -3.26 -13.80 11.48
C ALA A 162 -3.70 -14.21 12.90
N SER A 163 -4.63 -15.17 13.01
CA SER A 163 -5.24 -15.57 14.28
C SER A 163 -4.36 -16.49 15.13
N HIS A 164 -3.43 -17.25 14.53
CA HIS A 164 -2.70 -18.32 15.21
C HIS A 164 -1.19 -18.22 14.99
N ARG A 165 -0.46 -17.69 15.95
CA ARG A 165 1.00 -17.50 15.83
C ARG A 165 1.78 -18.78 15.60
N TRP A 166 1.33 -19.92 16.13
CA TRP A 166 2.00 -21.21 16.02
C TRP A 166 1.96 -21.83 14.61
N VAL A 167 1.00 -21.43 13.75
CA VAL A 167 0.93 -21.93 12.37
C VAL A 167 1.82 -21.14 11.41
N ARG A 168 2.28 -19.95 11.80
CA ARG A 168 3.06 -19.07 10.92
C ARG A 168 4.34 -19.73 10.38
N PRO A 169 5.21 -20.35 11.23
CA PRO A 169 6.43 -20.97 10.73
C PRO A 169 6.19 -22.08 9.70
N PRO A 170 5.31 -23.07 9.93
CA PRO A 170 5.08 -24.13 8.94
C PRO A 170 4.40 -23.62 7.66
N ILE A 171 3.43 -22.72 7.73
CA ILE A 171 2.79 -22.14 6.54
C ILE A 171 3.84 -21.37 5.72
N LYS A 172 4.63 -20.52 6.36
CA LYS A 172 5.70 -19.76 5.72
C LYS A 172 6.72 -20.69 5.05
N ALA A 173 7.16 -21.74 5.73
CA ALA A 173 8.10 -22.71 5.18
C ALA A 173 7.55 -23.41 3.94
N VAL A 174 6.30 -23.86 3.97
CA VAL A 174 5.63 -24.48 2.81
C VAL A 174 5.50 -23.49 1.66
N PHE A 175 5.03 -22.28 1.93
CA PHE A 175 4.88 -21.24 0.92
C PHE A 175 6.21 -20.90 0.25
N VAL A 176 7.26 -20.61 1.04
CA VAL A 176 8.59 -20.26 0.53
C VAL A 176 9.15 -21.39 -0.31
N SER A 177 9.07 -22.64 0.18
CA SER A 177 9.58 -23.82 -0.56
C SER A 177 8.85 -23.97 -1.90
N ALA A 178 7.53 -23.92 -1.91
CA ALA A 178 6.74 -24.04 -3.13
C ALA A 178 7.04 -22.89 -4.11
N TYR A 179 7.21 -21.67 -3.61
CA TYR A 179 7.56 -20.49 -4.42
C TYR A 179 8.94 -20.65 -5.06
N MET A 180 9.94 -21.12 -4.29
CA MET A 180 11.30 -21.35 -4.81
C MET A 180 11.32 -22.46 -5.87
N VAL A 181 10.60 -23.57 -5.65
CA VAL A 181 10.44 -24.64 -6.64
C VAL A 181 9.79 -24.11 -7.92
N ALA A 182 8.70 -23.35 -7.81
CA ALA A 182 8.03 -22.79 -8.96
C ALA A 182 8.93 -21.80 -9.76
N ARG A 183 9.80 -21.06 -9.08
CA ARG A 183 10.80 -20.20 -9.76
C ARG A 183 11.81 -21.03 -10.53
N THR A 184 12.37 -22.07 -9.91
CA THR A 184 13.32 -22.97 -10.54
C THR A 184 12.72 -23.64 -11.79
N LEU A 185 11.49 -24.13 -11.70
CA LEU A 185 10.78 -24.73 -12.84
C LEU A 185 10.52 -23.73 -14.01
N ARG A 186 10.50 -22.43 -13.70
CA ARG A 186 10.39 -21.36 -14.72
C ARG A 186 11.76 -20.83 -15.18
N HIS A 187 12.84 -21.57 -14.94
CA HIS A 187 14.22 -21.18 -15.27
C HIS A 187 14.64 -19.82 -14.68
N ARG A 188 14.10 -19.46 -13.51
CA ARG A 188 14.45 -18.24 -12.78
C ARG A 188 15.28 -18.62 -11.55
N ASP A 189 16.47 -18.07 -11.41
CA ASP A 189 17.36 -18.33 -10.28
C ASP A 189 16.74 -17.88 -8.95
N PRO A 190 16.38 -18.81 -8.02
CA PRO A 190 15.77 -18.45 -6.75
C PRO A 190 16.80 -17.86 -5.76
N ILE A 191 18.07 -18.24 -5.83
CA ILE A 191 19.12 -17.76 -4.93
C ILE A 191 19.42 -16.29 -5.23
N SER A 192 19.68 -15.97 -6.49
CA SER A 192 19.90 -14.59 -6.94
C SER A 192 18.67 -13.71 -6.65
N PHE A 193 17.46 -14.26 -6.77
CA PHE A 193 16.24 -13.54 -6.43
C PHE A 193 16.20 -13.12 -4.95
N VAL A 194 16.43 -14.05 -4.02
CA VAL A 194 16.43 -13.75 -2.58
C VAL A 194 17.56 -12.79 -2.22
N ARG A 195 18.78 -13.01 -2.78
CA ARG A 195 19.94 -12.15 -2.54
C ARG A 195 19.70 -10.69 -2.97
N ASN A 196 19.05 -10.50 -4.12
CA ASN A 196 18.78 -9.18 -4.69
C ASN A 196 17.39 -8.63 -4.31
N TYR A 197 16.63 -9.35 -3.45
CA TYR A 197 15.26 -8.96 -3.12
C TYR A 197 15.22 -7.59 -2.47
N ARG A 198 16.07 -7.39 -1.46
CA ARG A 198 16.17 -6.14 -0.73
C ARG A 198 16.48 -4.94 -1.64
N ALA A 199 17.43 -5.09 -2.56
CA ALA A 199 17.77 -4.04 -3.54
C ALA A 199 16.60 -3.68 -4.48
N ARG A 200 15.67 -4.64 -4.72
CA ARG A 200 14.52 -4.46 -5.63
C ARG A 200 13.26 -3.96 -4.94
N ARG A 201 13.02 -4.40 -3.70
CA ARG A 201 11.77 -4.19 -2.96
C ARG A 201 11.93 -3.31 -1.73
N GLY A 202 13.16 -3.01 -1.34
CA GLY A 202 13.44 -2.24 -0.13
C GLY A 202 13.34 -3.03 1.18
N MET A 203 12.84 -4.27 1.16
CA MET A 203 12.63 -5.10 2.35
C MET A 203 13.17 -6.53 2.18
N GLU A 204 13.38 -7.20 3.29
CA GLU A 204 13.84 -8.60 3.29
C GLU A 204 12.74 -9.52 2.76
N PHE A 205 13.12 -10.51 1.91
CA PHE A 205 12.17 -11.42 1.29
C PHE A 205 11.24 -12.13 2.30
N LEU A 206 11.82 -12.60 3.43
CA LEU A 206 11.04 -13.33 4.44
C LEU A 206 10.10 -12.42 5.23
N ALA A 207 10.42 -11.13 5.38
CA ALA A 207 9.54 -10.14 6.01
C ALA A 207 8.36 -9.80 5.08
N ASP A 208 8.62 -9.59 3.78
CA ASP A 208 7.55 -9.37 2.79
C ASP A 208 6.60 -10.59 2.68
N VAL A 209 7.15 -11.82 2.80
CA VAL A 209 6.33 -13.04 2.86
C VAL A 209 5.44 -13.07 4.10
N ASP A 210 5.93 -12.66 5.27
CA ASP A 210 5.12 -12.59 6.50
C ASP A 210 3.99 -11.56 6.37
N ASP A 211 4.28 -10.37 5.82
CA ASP A 211 3.28 -9.33 5.59
C ASP A 211 2.22 -9.80 4.59
N TRP A 212 2.68 -10.47 3.52
CA TRP A 212 1.76 -10.99 2.54
C TRP A 212 0.87 -12.12 3.08
N LEU A 213 1.43 -13.12 3.78
CA LEU A 213 0.66 -14.21 4.40
C LEU A 213 -0.22 -13.69 5.54
N GLY A 214 0.26 -12.71 6.32
CA GLY A 214 -0.43 -12.16 7.47
C GLY A 214 -1.55 -11.16 7.16
N GLY A 215 -1.53 -10.55 5.98
CA GLY A 215 -2.38 -9.41 5.62
C GLY A 215 -3.89 -9.67 5.70
N TYR A 216 -4.44 -9.71 6.90
CA TYR A 216 -5.87 -9.83 7.20
C TYR A 216 -6.34 -8.62 8.01
N PRO A 217 -7.52 -8.03 7.72
CA PRO A 217 -8.54 -8.40 6.70
C PRO A 217 -7.99 -8.39 5.26
N TYR A 218 -8.62 -9.16 4.37
CA TYR A 218 -8.20 -9.31 2.98
C TYR A 218 -9.40 -9.22 2.05
N GLN A 219 -9.36 -8.24 1.15
CA GLN A 219 -10.35 -8.04 0.11
C GLN A 219 -9.64 -7.85 -1.25
N SER A 220 -10.34 -8.07 -2.32
CA SER A 220 -9.84 -7.92 -3.68
C SER A 220 -10.97 -7.56 -4.63
N ALA A 221 -10.68 -6.87 -5.72
CA ALA A 221 -11.66 -6.51 -6.74
C ALA A 221 -11.20 -6.86 -8.15
N LEU A 222 -12.15 -7.03 -9.06
CA LEU A 222 -11.87 -6.98 -10.48
C LEU A 222 -11.50 -5.54 -10.88
N ALA A 223 -10.60 -5.37 -11.84
CA ALA A 223 -10.23 -4.05 -12.35
C ALA A 223 -11.47 -3.25 -12.81
N SER A 224 -12.36 -3.89 -13.57
CA SER A 224 -13.60 -3.27 -14.04
C SER A 224 -14.60 -2.92 -12.94
N GLU A 225 -14.61 -3.67 -11.84
CA GLU A 225 -15.45 -3.38 -10.68
C GLU A 225 -14.96 -2.14 -9.94
N LEU A 226 -13.64 -2.05 -9.74
CA LEU A 226 -13.01 -0.88 -9.13
C LEU A 226 -13.21 0.37 -9.98
N GLU A 227 -12.87 0.32 -11.28
CA GLU A 227 -12.99 1.43 -12.20
C GLU A 227 -14.43 1.97 -12.20
N ARG A 228 -15.42 1.10 -12.38
CA ARG A 228 -16.83 1.50 -12.35
C ARG A 228 -17.24 2.13 -11.01
N THR A 229 -16.77 1.59 -9.90
CA THR A 229 -17.11 2.12 -8.58
C THR A 229 -16.54 3.52 -8.39
N VAL A 230 -15.28 3.75 -8.78
CA VAL A 230 -14.64 5.07 -8.64
C VAL A 230 -15.21 6.07 -9.66
N GLU A 231 -15.56 5.63 -10.88
CA GLU A 231 -16.25 6.44 -11.88
C GLU A 231 -17.62 6.94 -11.37
N ASN A 232 -18.37 6.07 -10.68
CA ASN A 232 -19.65 6.48 -10.07
C ASN A 232 -19.47 7.49 -8.91
N LEU A 233 -18.26 7.65 -8.37
CA LEU A 233 -17.92 8.69 -7.39
C LEU A 233 -17.49 10.02 -8.04
N GLY A 234 -17.59 10.17 -9.37
CA GLY A 234 -17.25 11.37 -10.09
C GLY A 234 -15.79 11.47 -10.53
N PHE A 235 -15.18 10.35 -10.84
CA PHE A 235 -13.81 10.28 -11.35
C PHE A 235 -13.74 9.67 -12.74
N ARG A 236 -12.63 9.89 -13.43
CA ARG A 236 -12.23 9.14 -14.62
C ARG A 236 -10.88 8.44 -14.38
N THR A 237 -10.68 7.31 -15.00
CA THR A 237 -9.39 6.64 -15.00
C THR A 237 -8.39 7.41 -15.88
N ASP A 238 -7.30 7.90 -15.28
CA ASP A 238 -6.18 8.54 -15.99
C ASP A 238 -5.10 7.52 -16.35
N ARG A 239 -4.61 6.78 -15.34
CA ARG A 239 -3.54 5.79 -15.52
C ARG A 239 -3.86 4.51 -14.78
N ARG A 240 -3.33 3.40 -15.31
CA ARG A 240 -3.41 2.09 -14.66
C ARG A 240 -2.19 1.23 -14.99
N PHE A 241 -1.73 0.49 -13.99
CA PHE A 241 -0.59 -0.40 -14.11
C PHE A 241 -0.90 -1.74 -13.43
N ASN A 242 -0.27 -2.81 -13.91
CA ASN A 242 -0.36 -4.14 -13.29
C ASN A 242 -1.80 -4.67 -13.13
N VAL A 243 -2.73 -4.29 -14.02
CA VAL A 243 -4.16 -4.61 -13.88
C VAL A 243 -4.56 -5.99 -14.42
N LEU A 244 -3.63 -6.76 -14.96
CA LEU A 244 -3.90 -8.12 -15.43
C LEU A 244 -3.77 -9.12 -14.28
N PRO A 245 -4.87 -9.77 -13.85
CA PRO A 245 -4.81 -10.74 -12.78
C PRO A 245 -4.07 -12.00 -13.26
N GLY A 246 -3.17 -12.50 -12.42
CA GLY A 246 -2.60 -13.83 -12.59
C GLY A 246 -3.57 -14.92 -12.11
N VAL A 247 -3.12 -16.18 -12.12
CA VAL A 247 -3.88 -17.31 -11.54
C VAL A 247 -4.01 -17.17 -10.01
N GLY A 248 -3.11 -16.43 -9.38
CA GLY A 248 -3.13 -16.21 -7.94
C GLY A 248 -2.57 -17.38 -7.12
N LEU A 249 -1.78 -18.28 -7.73
CA LEU A 249 -1.22 -19.46 -7.04
C LEU A 249 -0.28 -19.06 -5.88
N PHE A 250 0.48 -17.99 -6.04
CA PHE A 250 1.39 -17.44 -5.03
C PHE A 250 0.98 -16.02 -4.61
N GLY A 251 -0.31 -15.78 -4.54
CA GLY A 251 -0.88 -14.50 -4.19
C GLY A 251 -1.35 -13.65 -5.35
N THR A 252 -1.95 -12.56 -4.98
CA THR A 252 -2.42 -11.54 -5.91
C THR A 252 -1.45 -10.37 -5.88
N GLY A 253 -1.08 -9.85 -7.04
CA GLY A 253 -0.41 -8.56 -7.12
C GLY A 253 -1.40 -7.41 -6.93
N CYS A 254 -0.90 -6.23 -6.55
CA CYS A 254 -1.69 -5.02 -6.61
C CYS A 254 -1.80 -4.52 -8.06
N GLY A 255 -3.02 -4.25 -8.50
CA GLY A 255 -3.23 -3.32 -9.58
C GLY A 255 -3.13 -1.90 -9.04
N GLU A 256 -2.66 -0.97 -9.86
CA GLU A 256 -2.43 0.42 -9.51
C GLU A 256 -3.23 1.32 -10.43
N TRP A 257 -3.91 2.31 -9.87
CA TRP A 257 -4.69 3.29 -10.62
C TRP A 257 -4.43 4.71 -10.12
N CYS A 258 -4.43 5.64 -11.07
CA CYS A 258 -4.62 7.04 -10.82
C CYS A 258 -5.93 7.46 -11.48
N PHE A 259 -6.81 8.03 -10.68
CA PHE A 259 -8.09 8.59 -11.13
C PHE A 259 -8.06 10.10 -10.97
N GLU A 260 -8.63 10.83 -11.91
CA GLU A 260 -8.83 12.27 -11.83
C GLU A 260 -10.29 12.59 -11.51
N ARG A 261 -10.53 13.53 -10.62
CA ARG A 261 -11.88 14.01 -10.34
C ARG A 261 -12.41 14.80 -11.52
N ILE A 262 -13.61 14.43 -11.97
CA ILE A 262 -14.33 15.18 -13.00
C ILE A 262 -15.05 16.32 -12.30
N ASP A 263 -14.76 17.57 -12.69
CA ASP A 263 -15.55 18.73 -12.26
C ASP A 263 -16.89 18.68 -12.98
N LEU A 264 -17.97 18.46 -12.22
CA LEU A 264 -19.35 18.53 -12.69
C LEU A 264 -19.86 19.97 -12.56
#